data_4e5876a4c81c82d747e62ea92a1c0238
#
_entry.id   4e5876a4c81c82d747e62ea92a1c0238
#
_cell.length_a   1.000
_cell.length_b   1.000
_cell.length_c   1.000
_cell.angle_alpha   90.00
_cell.angle_beta   90.00
_cell.angle_gamma   90.00
#
_symmetry.space_group_name_H-M   'P 1'
#
loop_
_entity.id
_entity.type
_entity.pdbx_description
1 polymer ?
#
loop_
_entity_poly.entity_id
_entity_poly.type
_entity_poly.pdbx_seq_one_letter_code
_entity_poly.pdbx_strand_id
1 'polypeptide(L)'
;MSIVSGVSLEPMIGDPDDHRPTSSWAVLADPGDDAGRVDGLTVIVESIGAGDRIPLHIHRVDEVIMPHGPGRFRLGAETHEVDDGAIVFIPAGAPHGLQNEGEAPLPLHAVFPTDRIWLQYLERNPAPGTETDPIGPALTFEVRTGKVVADSA
;
A
#
# COMPACT_ATOMS: atom_id res chain seq x y z
N MET A 1 -20.64 10.04 -10.80
CA MET A 1 -20.57 8.57 -10.62
C MET A 1 -19.65 8.00 -11.68
N SER A 2 -18.62 7.24 -11.27
CA SER A 2 -17.64 6.65 -12.17
C SER A 2 -17.52 5.15 -11.97
N ILE A 3 -17.11 4.46 -13.03
CA ILE A 3 -16.76 3.04 -12.98
C ILE A 3 -15.36 2.92 -13.59
N VAL A 4 -14.43 2.35 -12.85
CA VAL A 4 -13.10 2.03 -13.33
C VAL A 4 -13.00 0.52 -13.53
N SER A 5 -12.56 0.10 -14.71
CA SER A 5 -12.38 -1.31 -15.06
C SER A 5 -11.08 -1.50 -15.84
N GLY A 6 -10.55 -2.72 -15.83
CA GLY A 6 -9.32 -3.03 -16.56
C GLY A 6 -8.10 -2.29 -16.01
N VAL A 7 -7.99 -2.24 -14.68
CA VAL A 7 -6.87 -1.54 -14.01
C VAL A 7 -5.55 -2.20 -14.37
N SER A 8 -4.62 -1.42 -14.92
CA SER A 8 -3.24 -1.84 -15.17
C SER A 8 -2.39 -1.65 -13.92
N LEU A 9 -1.65 -2.67 -13.51
CA LEU A 9 -0.75 -2.61 -12.36
C LEU A 9 0.68 -2.35 -12.83
N GLU A 10 1.37 -1.45 -12.13
CA GLU A 10 2.77 -1.11 -12.39
C GLU A 10 3.68 -1.84 -11.36
N PRO A 11 4.89 -2.27 -11.73
CA PRO A 11 5.83 -2.90 -10.82
C PRO A 11 6.22 -1.99 -9.64
N MET A 12 6.39 -2.59 -8.45
CA MET A 12 6.83 -1.91 -7.23
C MET A 12 8.35 -1.73 -7.20
N ILE A 13 8.89 -0.88 -8.06
CA ILE A 13 10.33 -0.66 -8.23
C ILE A 13 10.78 0.81 -8.09
N GLY A 14 9.83 1.73 -7.91
CA GLY A 14 10.10 3.17 -7.86
C GLY A 14 10.46 3.71 -6.48
N ASP A 15 10.18 2.96 -5.41
CA ASP A 15 10.47 3.35 -4.03
C ASP A 15 11.74 2.64 -3.55
N PRO A 16 12.79 3.35 -3.09
CA PRO A 16 14.03 2.73 -2.60
C PRO A 16 13.85 1.98 -1.28
N ASP A 17 12.79 2.27 -0.51
CA ASP A 17 12.49 1.62 0.75
C ASP A 17 11.48 0.47 0.62
N ASP A 18 10.77 0.39 -0.51
CA ASP A 18 9.84 -0.69 -0.81
C ASP A 18 10.01 -1.23 -2.23
N HIS A 19 11.18 -1.79 -2.50
CA HIS A 19 11.50 -2.38 -3.79
C HIS A 19 11.04 -3.84 -3.85
N ARG A 20 9.98 -4.11 -4.62
CA ARG A 20 9.38 -5.43 -4.78
C ARG A 20 9.10 -5.72 -6.27
N PRO A 21 10.11 -6.15 -7.05
CA PRO A 21 9.99 -6.26 -8.51
C PRO A 21 8.99 -7.34 -8.97
N THR A 22 8.61 -8.28 -8.10
CA THR A 22 7.60 -9.31 -8.37
C THR A 22 6.19 -8.90 -7.91
N SER A 23 6.07 -7.77 -7.21
CA SER A 23 4.80 -7.16 -6.81
C SER A 23 4.43 -6.03 -7.77
N SER A 24 3.13 -5.73 -7.85
CA SER A 24 2.62 -4.66 -8.69
C SER A 24 1.40 -3.99 -8.07
N TRP A 25 1.16 -2.73 -8.40
CA TRP A 25 0.08 -1.96 -7.82
C TRP A 25 -0.51 -0.92 -8.77
N ALA A 26 -1.68 -0.41 -8.40
CA ALA A 26 -2.26 0.81 -8.94
C ALA A 26 -2.94 1.59 -7.80
N VAL A 27 -2.81 2.90 -7.81
CA VAL A 27 -3.42 3.80 -6.84
C VAL A 27 -4.49 4.62 -7.53
N LEU A 28 -5.74 4.51 -7.07
CA LEU A 28 -6.92 5.01 -7.75
C LEU A 28 -7.68 6.02 -6.88
N ALA A 29 -7.94 7.20 -7.45
CA ALA A 29 -9.00 8.10 -7.00
C ALA A 29 -10.13 8.10 -8.04
N ASP A 30 -11.33 8.51 -7.66
CA ASP A 30 -12.45 8.64 -8.61
C ASP A 30 -12.06 9.58 -9.76
N PRO A 31 -12.04 9.11 -11.02
CA PRO A 31 -11.67 9.91 -12.19
C PRO A 31 -12.79 10.82 -12.68
N GLY A 32 -13.95 10.83 -12.04
CA GLY A 32 -15.09 11.67 -12.40
C GLY A 32 -14.79 13.16 -12.38
N ASP A 33 -15.67 13.95 -12.96
CA ASP A 33 -15.59 15.40 -12.95
C ASP A 33 -15.94 15.99 -11.56
N ASP A 34 -15.62 17.27 -11.35
CA ASP A 34 -15.82 17.95 -10.07
C ASP A 34 -17.28 17.99 -9.59
N ALA A 35 -18.24 17.81 -10.50
CA ALA A 35 -19.67 17.90 -10.16
C ALA A 35 -20.25 16.63 -9.54
N GLY A 36 -19.59 15.49 -9.66
CA GLY A 36 -20.16 14.21 -9.22
C GLY A 36 -19.17 13.13 -8.78
N ARG A 37 -17.89 13.48 -8.60
CA ARG A 37 -16.86 12.53 -8.14
C ARG A 37 -16.91 12.33 -6.63
N VAL A 38 -16.40 11.20 -6.19
CA VAL A 38 -16.08 10.94 -4.77
C VAL A 38 -14.73 11.57 -4.46
N ASP A 39 -14.71 12.53 -3.55
CA ASP A 39 -13.48 13.14 -3.06
C ASP A 39 -13.02 12.51 -1.74
N GLY A 40 -11.70 12.58 -1.48
CA GLY A 40 -11.14 12.12 -0.23
C GLY A 40 -11.22 10.61 -0.01
N LEU A 41 -11.26 9.83 -1.08
CA LEU A 41 -11.22 8.37 -1.04
C LEU A 41 -10.21 7.85 -2.06
N THR A 42 -9.36 6.93 -1.61
CA THR A 42 -8.39 6.23 -2.47
C THR A 42 -8.60 4.73 -2.35
N VAL A 43 -8.48 4.03 -3.47
CA VAL A 43 -8.39 2.58 -3.52
C VAL A 43 -7.04 2.20 -4.10
N ILE A 44 -6.28 1.38 -3.39
CA ILE A 44 -5.10 0.71 -3.92
C ILE A 44 -5.50 -0.69 -4.35
N VAL A 45 -5.14 -1.05 -5.56
CA VAL A 45 -5.19 -2.44 -6.06
C VAL A 45 -3.75 -2.92 -6.13
N GLU A 46 -3.45 -3.99 -5.42
CA GLU A 46 -2.10 -4.51 -5.32
C GLU A 46 -2.07 -6.02 -5.53
N SER A 47 -0.97 -6.51 -6.07
CA SER A 47 -0.64 -7.93 -6.18
C SER A 47 0.73 -8.14 -5.57
N ILE A 48 0.79 -8.78 -4.39
CA ILE A 48 2.04 -9.08 -3.70
C ILE A 48 2.62 -10.35 -4.30
N GLY A 49 3.84 -10.27 -4.84
CA GLY A 49 4.54 -11.42 -5.41
C GLY A 49 4.77 -12.54 -4.39
N ALA A 50 4.96 -13.76 -4.88
CA ALA A 50 5.26 -14.91 -4.03
C ALA A 50 6.54 -14.67 -3.21
N GLY A 51 6.45 -14.79 -1.89
CA GLY A 51 7.55 -14.53 -0.96
C GLY A 51 7.81 -13.06 -0.64
N ASP A 52 7.16 -12.12 -1.34
CA ASP A 52 7.29 -10.69 -1.07
C ASP A 52 6.48 -10.27 0.17
N ARG A 53 6.83 -9.11 0.69
CA ARG A 53 6.13 -8.50 1.83
C ARG A 53 5.96 -7.00 1.63
N ILE A 54 4.87 -6.45 2.10
CA ILE A 54 4.74 -5.02 2.38
C ILE A 54 5.54 -4.76 3.67
N PRO A 55 6.57 -3.88 3.66
CA PRO A 55 7.37 -3.62 4.85
C PRO A 55 6.54 -2.96 5.94
N LEU A 56 6.95 -3.10 7.19
CA LEU A 56 6.25 -2.46 8.30
C LEU A 56 6.27 -0.95 8.14
N HIS A 57 5.10 -0.33 8.22
CA HIS A 57 4.90 1.10 8.02
C HIS A 57 3.70 1.62 8.80
N ILE A 58 3.50 2.93 8.78
CA ILE A 58 2.36 3.62 9.41
C ILE A 58 1.79 4.67 8.48
N HIS A 59 0.49 4.93 8.65
CA HIS A 59 -0.25 6.04 8.04
C HIS A 59 -0.82 6.98 9.09
N ARG A 60 -1.14 8.23 8.72
CA ARG A 60 -1.81 9.22 9.59
C ARG A 60 -3.33 9.13 9.55
N VAL A 61 -3.87 8.24 8.72
CA VAL A 61 -5.30 7.98 8.56
C VAL A 61 -5.58 6.49 8.75
N ASP A 62 -6.84 6.15 8.96
CA ASP A 62 -7.28 4.76 9.01
C ASP A 62 -7.15 4.11 7.63
N GLU A 63 -7.00 2.80 7.62
CA GLU A 63 -6.92 2.00 6.41
C GLU A 63 -7.75 0.74 6.56
N VAL A 64 -8.31 0.27 5.45
CA VAL A 64 -8.92 -1.06 5.36
C VAL A 64 -8.20 -1.86 4.29
N ILE A 65 -7.69 -3.05 4.64
CA ILE A 65 -7.10 -3.99 3.68
C ILE A 65 -8.00 -5.21 3.54
N MET A 66 -8.22 -5.62 2.29
CA MET A 66 -9.00 -6.78 1.91
C MET A 66 -8.14 -7.71 1.04
N PRO A 67 -7.45 -8.70 1.64
CA PRO A 67 -6.70 -9.70 0.88
C PRO A 67 -7.65 -10.67 0.17
N HIS A 68 -7.25 -11.12 -1.01
CA HIS A 68 -7.95 -12.12 -1.83
C HIS A 68 -7.15 -13.42 -1.88
N GLY A 69 -6.77 -13.92 -0.72
CA GLY A 69 -6.00 -15.12 -0.52
C GLY A 69 -5.34 -15.15 0.86
N PRO A 70 -4.66 -16.26 1.20
CA PRO A 70 -3.99 -16.40 2.49
C PRO A 70 -2.73 -15.54 2.56
N GLY A 71 -2.46 -14.96 3.75
CA GLY A 71 -1.27 -14.18 4.02
C GLY A 71 -1.00 -14.05 5.51
N ARG A 72 0.16 -13.51 5.86
CA ARG A 72 0.54 -13.23 7.23
C ARG A 72 0.56 -11.73 7.47
N PHE A 73 -0.37 -11.27 8.29
CA PHE A 73 -0.55 -9.86 8.61
C PHE A 73 0.16 -9.51 9.93
N ARG A 74 1.00 -8.48 9.89
CA ARG A 74 1.59 -7.88 11.09
C ARG A 74 0.80 -6.64 11.48
N LEU A 75 0.37 -6.57 12.73
CA LEU A 75 -0.36 -5.43 13.29
C LEU A 75 0.28 -5.08 14.65
N GLY A 76 1.08 -4.04 14.69
CA GLY A 76 1.93 -3.74 15.83
C GLY A 76 2.95 -4.84 16.09
N ALA A 77 2.94 -5.38 17.30
CA ALA A 77 3.80 -6.50 17.72
C ALA A 77 3.20 -7.89 17.42
N GLU A 78 1.94 -7.94 17.01
CA GLU A 78 1.21 -9.19 16.76
C GLU A 78 1.28 -9.60 15.30
N THR A 79 1.18 -10.90 15.06
CA THR A 79 1.11 -11.49 13.73
C THR A 79 -0.14 -12.37 13.65
N HIS A 80 -0.90 -12.19 12.58
CA HIS A 80 -2.16 -12.90 12.35
C HIS A 80 -2.14 -13.56 10.99
N GLU A 81 -2.57 -14.80 10.91
CA GLU A 81 -2.88 -15.43 9.64
C GLU A 81 -4.22 -14.87 9.13
N VAL A 82 -4.28 -14.54 7.86
CA VAL A 82 -5.50 -14.09 7.18
C VAL A 82 -5.79 -14.97 5.98
N ASP A 83 -7.07 -15.15 5.71
CA ASP A 83 -7.57 -15.92 4.58
C ASP A 83 -8.26 -15.04 3.54
N ASP A 84 -8.65 -15.64 2.43
CA ASP A 84 -9.46 -14.97 1.41
C ASP A 84 -10.77 -14.45 2.01
N GLY A 85 -11.08 -13.20 1.69
CA GLY A 85 -12.26 -12.49 2.20
C GLY A 85 -12.10 -11.90 3.60
N ALA A 86 -10.92 -11.96 4.22
CA ALA A 86 -10.64 -11.21 5.45
C ALA A 86 -10.78 -9.71 5.20
N ILE A 87 -11.20 -8.97 6.23
CA ILE A 87 -11.23 -7.51 6.23
C ILE A 87 -10.43 -7.05 7.43
N VAL A 88 -9.34 -6.34 7.19
CA VAL A 88 -8.43 -5.85 8.22
C VAL A 88 -8.60 -4.36 8.38
N PHE A 89 -9.04 -3.93 9.56
CA PHE A 89 -9.17 -2.52 9.92
C PHE A 89 -7.93 -2.07 10.66
N ILE A 90 -7.27 -1.04 10.16
CA ILE A 90 -6.01 -0.52 10.68
C ILE A 90 -6.24 0.92 11.12
N PRO A 91 -6.17 1.23 12.42
CA PRO A 91 -6.31 2.59 12.88
C PRO A 91 -5.08 3.43 12.52
N ALA A 92 -5.29 4.73 12.35
CA ALA A 92 -4.22 5.70 12.12
C ALA A 92 -3.08 5.54 13.13
N GLY A 93 -1.84 5.52 12.64
CA GLY A 93 -0.62 5.35 13.44
C GLY A 93 -0.30 3.92 13.85
N ALA A 94 -1.13 2.93 13.57
CA ALA A 94 -0.82 1.54 13.88
C ALA A 94 0.23 0.98 12.91
N PRO A 95 1.39 0.46 13.40
CA PRO A 95 2.36 -0.22 12.56
C PRO A 95 1.76 -1.49 11.95
N HIS A 96 1.89 -1.65 10.64
CA HIS A 96 1.36 -2.81 9.96
C HIS A 96 2.16 -3.18 8.69
N GLY A 97 1.96 -4.41 8.23
CA GLY A 97 2.56 -4.96 7.02
C GLY A 97 1.94 -6.32 6.72
N LEU A 98 2.11 -6.80 5.49
CA LEU A 98 1.55 -8.07 5.03
C LEU A 98 2.60 -8.85 4.27
N GLN A 99 2.75 -10.14 4.57
CA GLN A 99 3.64 -11.06 3.86
C GLN A 99 2.83 -12.08 3.07
N ASN A 100 3.21 -12.27 1.83
CA ASN A 100 2.77 -13.39 1.02
C ASN A 100 3.74 -14.56 1.18
N GLU A 101 3.36 -15.56 1.98
CA GLU A 101 4.16 -16.78 2.17
C GLU A 101 3.79 -17.90 1.17
N GLY A 102 2.83 -17.62 0.29
CA GLY A 102 2.39 -18.56 -0.75
C GLY A 102 3.31 -18.60 -1.97
N GLU A 103 3.03 -19.52 -2.86
CA GLU A 103 3.76 -19.71 -4.13
C GLU A 103 3.15 -18.93 -5.30
N ALA A 104 1.96 -18.33 -5.11
CA ALA A 104 1.25 -17.52 -6.09
C ALA A 104 1.14 -16.07 -5.63
N PRO A 105 0.99 -15.10 -6.54
CA PRO A 105 0.72 -13.73 -6.16
C PRO A 105 -0.53 -13.60 -5.28
N LEU A 106 -0.49 -12.72 -4.28
CA LEU A 106 -1.59 -12.42 -3.38
C LEU A 106 -2.23 -11.09 -3.78
N PRO A 107 -3.40 -11.09 -4.43
CA PRO A 107 -4.14 -9.87 -4.72
C PRO A 107 -4.74 -9.27 -3.45
N LEU A 108 -4.81 -7.95 -3.38
CA LEU A 108 -5.51 -7.23 -2.32
C LEU A 108 -6.09 -5.91 -2.82
N HIS A 109 -7.05 -5.39 -2.06
CA HIS A 109 -7.47 -4.01 -2.12
C HIS A 109 -7.20 -3.34 -0.78
N ALA A 110 -6.71 -2.09 -0.82
CA ALA A 110 -6.63 -1.23 0.34
C ALA A 110 -7.47 0.05 0.10
N VAL A 111 -8.11 0.55 1.14
CA VAL A 111 -8.97 1.73 1.06
C VAL A 111 -8.53 2.75 2.10
N PHE A 112 -8.34 4.00 1.65
CA PHE A 112 -7.96 5.14 2.48
C PHE A 112 -9.02 6.25 2.41
N PRO A 113 -9.39 6.88 3.54
CA PRO A 113 -10.30 8.01 3.56
C PRO A 113 -9.59 9.34 3.24
N THR A 114 -8.75 9.34 2.22
CA THR A 114 -7.98 10.49 1.75
C THR A 114 -7.47 10.27 0.34
N ASP A 115 -7.22 11.32 -0.40
CA ASP A 115 -6.47 11.32 -1.67
C ASP A 115 -5.02 11.81 -1.50
N ARG A 116 -4.57 11.97 -0.24
CA ARG A 116 -3.19 12.32 0.14
C ARG A 116 -2.71 11.33 1.19
N ILE A 117 -2.04 10.27 0.74
CA ILE A 117 -1.59 9.19 1.63
C ILE A 117 -0.22 9.58 2.19
N TRP A 118 -0.16 9.85 3.49
CA TRP A 118 1.08 9.99 4.22
C TRP A 118 1.57 8.60 4.67
N LEU A 119 2.85 8.33 4.46
CA LEU A 119 3.49 7.05 4.72
C LEU A 119 4.84 7.25 5.42
N GLN A 120 5.10 6.49 6.48
CA GLN A 120 6.41 6.35 7.09
C GLN A 120 6.77 4.87 7.20
N TYR A 121 7.84 4.47 6.56
CA TYR A 121 8.39 3.12 6.75
C TYR A 121 9.06 2.97 8.11
N LEU A 122 8.91 1.80 8.71
CA LEU A 122 9.59 1.35 9.94
C LEU A 122 10.56 0.20 9.63
N GLU A 123 10.43 -0.41 8.48
CA GLU A 123 11.32 -1.42 7.90
C GLU A 123 11.50 -1.09 6.41
N ARG A 124 12.46 -1.75 5.77
CA ARG A 124 12.72 -1.59 4.34
C ARG A 124 12.68 -2.91 3.60
N ASN A 125 12.30 -2.82 2.33
CA ASN A 125 12.70 -3.74 1.26
C ASN A 125 13.66 -2.96 0.36
N PRO A 126 14.97 -2.93 0.66
CA PRO A 126 15.89 -2.00 0.00
C PRO A 126 16.03 -2.31 -1.49
N ALA A 127 16.04 -1.26 -2.30
CA ALA A 127 16.43 -1.38 -3.70
C ALA A 127 17.90 -1.84 -3.83
N PRO A 128 18.27 -2.57 -4.88
CA PRO A 128 19.64 -3.01 -5.08
C PRO A 128 20.67 -1.87 -5.01
N GLY A 129 21.67 -2.03 -4.15
CA GLY A 129 22.70 -1.03 -3.91
C GLY A 129 22.37 0.00 -2.82
N THR A 130 21.22 -0.13 -2.16
CA THR A 130 20.79 0.74 -1.04
C THR A 130 20.62 -0.02 0.27
N GLU A 131 21.17 -1.21 0.39
CA GLU A 131 20.96 -2.13 1.53
C GLU A 131 21.45 -1.56 2.86
N THR A 132 22.44 -0.66 2.82
CA THR A 132 23.01 -0.02 4.01
C THR A 132 22.48 1.39 4.29
N ASP A 133 21.62 1.91 3.41
CA ASP A 133 21.06 3.24 3.59
C ASP A 133 20.04 3.25 4.75
N PRO A 134 19.94 4.35 5.49
CA PRO A 134 18.88 4.49 6.49
C PRO A 134 17.51 4.52 5.83
N ILE A 135 16.46 4.25 6.61
CA ILE A 135 15.08 4.46 6.18
C ILE A 135 14.92 5.93 5.79
N GLY A 136 14.31 6.17 4.63
CA GLY A 136 14.04 7.51 4.13
C GLY A 136 13.04 8.30 5.01
N PRO A 137 12.89 9.60 4.75
CA PRO A 137 11.89 10.42 5.42
C PRO A 137 10.48 9.94 5.07
N ALA A 138 9.50 10.34 5.88
CA ALA A 138 8.10 10.14 5.55
C ALA A 138 7.75 10.78 4.20
N LEU A 139 6.84 10.15 3.49
CA LEU A 139 6.39 10.57 2.17
C LEU A 139 4.91 10.91 2.19
N THR A 140 4.49 11.86 1.37
CA THR A 140 3.08 12.09 1.04
C THR A 140 2.88 11.82 -0.44
N PHE A 141 2.02 10.87 -0.74
CA PHE A 141 1.58 10.55 -2.10
C PHE A 141 0.27 11.27 -2.41
N GLU A 142 0.30 12.20 -3.37
CA GLU A 142 -0.89 12.90 -3.86
C GLU A 142 -1.50 12.09 -5.02
N VAL A 143 -2.54 11.32 -4.73
CA VAL A 143 -3.11 10.31 -5.65
C VAL A 143 -3.56 10.92 -6.98
N ARG A 144 -4.21 12.08 -6.94
CA ARG A 144 -4.75 12.72 -8.16
C ARG A 144 -3.70 13.27 -9.10
N THR A 145 -2.55 13.62 -8.60
CA THR A 145 -1.44 14.19 -9.40
C THR A 145 -0.32 13.20 -9.64
N GLY A 146 -0.30 12.09 -8.90
CA GLY A 146 0.80 11.13 -8.89
C GLY A 146 2.08 11.69 -8.25
N LYS A 147 2.00 12.83 -7.55
CA LYS A 147 3.16 13.51 -6.98
C LYS A 147 3.52 12.91 -5.63
N VAL A 148 4.80 12.61 -5.45
CA VAL A 148 5.37 12.21 -4.16
C VAL A 148 6.16 13.37 -3.57
N VAL A 149 5.90 13.70 -2.32
CA VAL A 149 6.58 14.77 -1.59
C VAL A 149 7.17 14.18 -0.31
N ALA A 150 8.48 14.34 -0.12
CA ALA A 150 9.11 14.03 1.16
C ALA A 150 8.65 15.05 2.20
N ASP A 151 8.22 14.57 3.37
CA ASP A 151 7.97 15.46 4.50
C ASP A 151 9.32 16.04 4.95
N SER A 152 9.46 17.36 4.87
CA SER A 152 10.56 18.03 5.55
C SER A 152 10.33 17.90 7.05
N ALA A 153 11.31 17.33 7.72
CA ALA A 153 11.34 17.23 9.19
C ALA A 153 11.21 18.63 9.85
#